data_0ed6832ff7e0717bf3bdbf41860636b4
#
_entry.id   0ed6832ff7e0717bf3bdbf41860636b4
#
_cell.length_a   1.000
_cell.length_b   1.000
_cell.length_c   1.000
_cell.angle_alpha   90.00
_cell.angle_beta   90.00
_cell.angle_gamma   90.00
#
_symmetry.space_group_name_H-M   'P 1'
#
loop_
_entity.id
_entity.type
_entity.pdbx_description
1 polymer ?
#
loop_
_entity_poly.entity_id
_entity_poly.type
_entity_poly.pdbx_seq_one_letter_code
_entity_poly.pdbx_strand_id
1 'polypeptide(L)'
;DADNIIFNGGTLNSSANFTLETNKGITLTGDGTVNTDSSTTLTYGGVITGSENLIKTGTGTFVLSGINTYTGNTTISAGTLTVSGTLSDSTDVINSGTYDVDATDTIQSLSGSGAVQLASSVTLTTGDSGNDTVSGVISGSGSFTKVGSGTLTFSTNNTYTGDTTISAGTLTVSGTLADT
;
A
#
# COMPACT_ATOMS: atom_id res chain seq x y z
N ASP A 1 17.23 -16.84 18.88
CA ASP A 1 15.80 -16.69 18.58
C ASP A 1 15.52 -15.20 18.44
N ALA A 2 15.04 -14.77 17.28
CA ALA A 2 14.64 -13.38 17.09
C ALA A 2 13.41 -13.12 17.97
N ASP A 3 13.47 -12.08 18.83
CA ASP A 3 12.29 -11.61 19.56
C ASP A 3 11.29 -11.03 18.56
N ASN A 4 10.22 -11.73 18.30
CA ASN A 4 9.22 -11.31 17.32
C ASN A 4 8.17 -10.40 17.93
N ILE A 5 7.65 -9.48 17.12
CA ILE A 5 6.43 -8.74 17.43
C ILE A 5 5.27 -9.56 16.87
N ILE A 6 4.37 -9.98 17.74
CA ILE A 6 3.16 -10.72 17.34
C ILE A 6 1.97 -9.81 17.54
N PHE A 7 1.28 -9.50 16.44
CA PHE A 7 -0.02 -8.82 16.52
C PHE A 7 -1.13 -9.86 16.65
N ASN A 8 -1.96 -9.67 17.66
CA ASN A 8 -3.17 -10.43 17.90
C ASN A 8 -4.30 -9.45 18.28
N GLY A 9 -4.62 -8.55 17.35
CA GLY A 9 -5.60 -7.48 17.57
C GLY A 9 -5.02 -6.24 18.27
N GLY A 10 -3.69 -6.10 18.35
CA GLY A 10 -3.03 -5.03 19.11
C GLY A 10 -2.52 -3.87 18.26
N THR A 11 -2.04 -2.81 18.94
CA THR A 11 -1.48 -1.61 18.29
C THR A 11 -0.03 -1.38 18.72
N LEU A 12 0.86 -1.20 17.75
CA LEU A 12 2.19 -0.64 17.94
C LEU A 12 2.12 0.87 17.69
N ASN A 13 2.43 1.68 18.70
CA ASN A 13 2.46 3.14 18.56
C ASN A 13 3.91 3.64 18.44
N SER A 14 4.17 4.44 17.40
CA SER A 14 5.42 5.17 17.20
C SER A 14 5.22 6.65 17.50
N SER A 15 5.76 7.11 18.63
CA SER A 15 5.71 8.51 19.06
C SER A 15 7.00 9.30 18.75
N ALA A 16 7.96 8.68 18.08
CA ALA A 16 9.20 9.29 17.63
C ALA A 16 9.70 8.58 16.36
N ASN A 17 10.64 9.21 15.66
CA ASN A 17 11.29 8.54 14.53
C ASN A 17 12.17 7.40 15.06
N PHE A 18 11.95 6.20 14.54
CA PHE A 18 12.86 5.09 14.79
C PHE A 18 12.81 4.03 13.69
N THR A 19 13.87 3.24 13.61
CA THR A 19 13.93 2.07 12.73
C THR A 19 13.83 0.81 13.60
N LEU A 20 12.87 -0.02 13.27
CA LEU A 20 12.74 -1.34 13.88
C LEU A 20 13.75 -2.28 13.21
N GLU A 21 14.57 -2.93 14.02
CA GLU A 21 15.61 -3.84 13.53
C GLU A 21 15.02 -4.98 12.68
N THR A 22 15.67 -5.32 11.59
CA THR A 22 15.20 -6.32 10.62
C THR A 22 15.20 -7.76 11.18
N ASN A 23 15.97 -8.00 12.25
CA ASN A 23 15.98 -9.28 12.96
C ASN A 23 14.76 -9.47 13.89
N LYS A 24 13.96 -8.41 14.11
CA LYS A 24 12.65 -8.50 14.75
C LYS A 24 11.64 -8.93 13.71
N GLY A 25 11.21 -10.18 13.72
CA GLY A 25 10.11 -10.63 12.87
C GLY A 25 8.80 -9.96 13.28
N ILE A 26 7.91 -9.71 12.33
CA ILE A 26 6.53 -9.31 12.61
C ILE A 26 5.59 -10.39 12.09
N THR A 27 4.69 -10.86 12.95
CA THR A 27 3.69 -11.87 12.58
C THR A 27 2.29 -11.38 12.93
N LEU A 28 1.38 -11.44 11.97
CA LEU A 28 -0.03 -11.12 12.14
C LEU A 28 -0.80 -12.42 12.42
N THR A 29 -1.16 -12.66 13.69
CA THR A 29 -2.03 -13.76 14.14
C THR A 29 -3.44 -13.28 14.51
N GLY A 30 -3.65 -11.99 14.47
CA GLY A 30 -4.84 -11.17 14.52
C GLY A 30 -4.49 -9.85 13.88
N ASP A 31 -5.46 -8.99 13.60
CA ASP A 31 -5.23 -7.69 12.97
C ASP A 31 -4.14 -6.90 13.70
N GLY A 32 -3.16 -6.41 12.95
CA GLY A 32 -2.05 -5.59 13.47
C GLY A 32 -2.23 -4.13 13.12
N THR A 33 -2.34 -3.26 14.13
CA THR A 33 -2.39 -1.81 13.90
C THR A 33 -1.02 -1.20 14.16
N VAL A 34 -0.54 -0.41 13.20
CA VAL A 34 0.63 0.46 13.36
C VAL A 34 0.17 1.90 13.35
N ASN A 35 0.24 2.55 14.50
CA ASN A 35 -0.02 3.99 14.65
C ASN A 35 1.29 4.76 14.61
N THR A 36 1.39 5.77 13.75
CA THR A 36 2.51 6.70 13.72
C THR A 36 2.01 8.10 14.03
N ASP A 37 2.53 8.71 15.10
CA ASP A 37 2.15 10.05 15.51
C ASP A 37 2.53 11.09 14.45
N SER A 38 1.93 12.27 14.54
CA SER A 38 2.21 13.36 13.59
C SER A 38 3.71 13.66 13.49
N SER A 39 4.21 13.83 12.28
CA SER A 39 5.62 14.14 11.98
C SER A 39 6.61 13.06 12.43
N THR A 40 6.15 11.84 12.70
CA THR A 40 7.04 10.72 13.00
C THR A 40 7.12 9.74 11.84
N THR A 41 8.27 9.07 11.74
CA THR A 41 8.50 7.99 10.78
C THR A 41 8.96 6.75 11.52
N LEU A 42 8.21 5.66 11.34
CA LEU A 42 8.63 4.31 11.69
C LEU A 42 9.15 3.62 10.42
N THR A 43 10.35 3.09 10.45
CA THR A 43 10.90 2.30 9.34
C THR A 43 11.05 0.85 9.75
N TYR A 44 10.61 -0.07 8.90
CA TYR A 44 10.80 -1.51 9.09
C TYR A 44 11.25 -2.18 7.79
N GLY A 45 12.42 -2.79 7.83
CA GLY A 45 13.02 -3.48 6.68
C GLY A 45 12.94 -5.02 6.74
N GLY A 46 12.33 -5.56 7.79
CA GLY A 46 12.10 -7.01 7.91
C GLY A 46 10.85 -7.46 7.16
N VAL A 47 10.51 -8.74 7.32
CA VAL A 47 9.33 -9.35 6.69
C VAL A 47 8.16 -9.37 7.67
N ILE A 48 7.01 -8.87 7.25
CA ILE A 48 5.73 -9.08 7.93
C ILE A 48 5.10 -10.34 7.34
N THR A 49 4.69 -11.26 8.22
CA THR A 49 4.08 -12.56 7.88
C THR A 49 2.72 -12.71 8.53
N GLY A 50 1.95 -13.72 8.14
CA GLY A 50 0.65 -14.06 8.74
C GLY A 50 -0.49 -13.98 7.74
N SER A 51 -1.71 -14.24 8.22
CA SER A 51 -2.93 -14.26 7.39
C SER A 51 -3.88 -13.09 7.65
N GLU A 52 -3.56 -12.27 8.65
CA GLU A 52 -4.44 -11.23 9.14
C GLU A 52 -4.06 -9.85 8.59
N ASN A 53 -4.88 -8.83 8.87
CA ASN A 53 -4.77 -7.52 8.26
C ASN A 53 -3.69 -6.64 8.92
N LEU A 54 -3.07 -5.81 8.10
CA LEU A 54 -2.22 -4.71 8.54
C LEU A 54 -2.97 -3.38 8.43
N ILE A 55 -3.07 -2.65 9.52
CA ILE A 55 -3.79 -1.38 9.57
C ILE A 55 -2.82 -0.26 9.94
N LYS A 56 -2.62 0.70 9.04
CA LYS A 56 -1.86 1.92 9.27
C LYS A 56 -2.80 3.03 9.74
N THR A 57 -2.53 3.57 10.92
CA THR A 57 -3.25 4.72 11.51
C THR A 57 -2.27 5.83 11.90
N GLY A 58 -2.79 6.95 12.45
CA GLY A 58 -1.99 8.12 12.78
C GLY A 58 -1.51 8.85 11.53
N THR A 59 -1.14 10.13 11.69
CA THR A 59 -0.83 11.03 10.56
C THR A 59 0.63 11.04 10.14
N GLY A 60 1.49 10.27 10.83
CA GLY A 60 2.89 10.08 10.46
C GLY A 60 3.09 9.03 9.36
N THR A 61 4.33 8.65 9.12
CA THR A 61 4.75 7.73 8.05
C THR A 61 5.16 6.37 8.60
N PHE A 62 4.71 5.31 7.96
CA PHE A 62 5.25 3.97 8.14
C PHE A 62 5.93 3.53 6.84
N VAL A 63 7.20 3.18 6.91
CA VAL A 63 8.02 2.75 5.77
C VAL A 63 8.23 1.24 5.86
N LEU A 64 7.81 0.51 4.83
CA LEU A 64 8.06 -0.92 4.64
C LEU A 64 9.09 -1.10 3.52
N SER A 65 10.31 -1.50 3.88
CA SER A 65 11.37 -1.73 2.90
C SER A 65 11.72 -3.21 2.71
N GLY A 66 11.05 -4.11 3.42
CA GLY A 66 11.19 -5.55 3.26
C GLY A 66 10.20 -6.15 2.24
N ILE A 67 10.40 -7.43 1.92
CA ILE A 67 9.46 -8.22 1.10
C ILE A 67 8.44 -8.84 2.04
N ASN A 68 7.23 -8.31 2.09
CA ASN A 68 6.19 -8.74 3.01
C ASN A 68 5.37 -9.88 2.42
N THR A 69 4.97 -10.84 3.24
CA THR A 69 4.29 -12.07 2.80
C THR A 69 2.98 -12.35 3.54
N TYR A 70 2.50 -11.41 4.37
CA TYR A 70 1.17 -11.55 4.98
C TYR A 70 0.09 -11.49 3.89
N THR A 71 -0.99 -12.24 4.07
CA THR A 71 -2.03 -12.40 3.03
C THR A 71 -3.34 -11.70 3.34
N GLY A 72 -3.45 -11.06 4.50
CA GLY A 72 -4.59 -10.21 4.84
C GLY A 72 -4.53 -8.85 4.14
N ASN A 73 -5.55 -8.04 4.31
CA ASN A 73 -5.65 -6.72 3.69
C ASN A 73 -4.70 -5.71 4.32
N THR A 74 -4.29 -4.73 3.54
CA THR A 74 -3.57 -3.54 4.00
C THR A 74 -4.52 -2.35 4.02
N THR A 75 -4.87 -1.85 5.19
CA THR A 75 -5.74 -0.68 5.34
C THR A 75 -4.93 0.53 5.75
N ILE A 76 -4.93 1.57 4.92
CA ILE A 76 -4.31 2.86 5.23
C ILE A 76 -5.43 3.83 5.65
N SER A 77 -5.68 3.93 6.95
CA SER A 77 -6.75 4.77 7.49
C SER A 77 -6.36 6.25 7.55
N ALA A 78 -5.07 6.55 7.79
CA ALA A 78 -4.54 7.91 7.84
C ALA A 78 -3.02 7.92 7.67
N GLY A 79 -2.44 9.10 7.41
CA GLY A 79 -1.01 9.32 7.21
C GLY A 79 -0.48 8.63 5.97
N THR A 80 0.78 8.25 5.97
CA THR A 80 1.46 7.67 4.81
C THR A 80 1.94 6.25 5.10
N LEU A 81 1.67 5.33 4.20
CA LEU A 81 2.37 4.06 4.08
C LEU A 81 3.29 4.14 2.87
N THR A 82 4.60 4.17 3.09
CA THR A 82 5.60 4.10 2.02
C THR A 82 6.07 2.66 1.86
N VAL A 83 5.97 2.12 0.66
CA VAL A 83 6.44 0.77 0.32
C VAL A 83 7.62 0.89 -0.64
N SER A 84 8.81 0.73 -0.11
CA SER A 84 10.06 0.66 -0.87
C SER A 84 10.62 -0.77 -1.00
N GLY A 85 9.94 -1.73 -0.38
CA GLY A 85 10.01 -3.16 -0.65
C GLY A 85 8.80 -3.61 -1.44
N THR A 86 8.17 -4.73 -1.05
CA THR A 86 6.92 -5.19 -1.66
C THR A 86 5.89 -5.59 -0.60
N LEU A 87 4.62 -5.45 -0.95
CA LEU A 87 3.52 -6.13 -0.27
C LEU A 87 3.33 -7.53 -0.87
N SER A 88 2.44 -8.32 -0.32
CA SER A 88 2.06 -9.60 -0.92
C SER A 88 1.15 -9.38 -2.13
N ASP A 89 1.35 -10.14 -3.21
CA ASP A 89 0.51 -10.11 -4.41
C ASP A 89 -0.97 -10.47 -4.12
N SER A 90 -1.24 -11.04 -2.95
CA SER A 90 -2.59 -11.40 -2.50
C SER A 90 -3.23 -10.42 -1.53
N THR A 91 -2.62 -9.27 -1.27
CA THR A 91 -3.20 -8.25 -0.38
C THR A 91 -4.07 -7.26 -1.13
N ASP A 92 -5.24 -6.95 -0.57
CA ASP A 92 -6.05 -5.81 -1.00
C ASP A 92 -5.56 -4.55 -0.27
N VAL A 93 -5.33 -3.47 -0.99
CA VAL A 93 -4.99 -2.17 -0.40
C VAL A 93 -6.21 -1.26 -0.38
N ILE A 94 -6.69 -0.95 0.83
CA ILE A 94 -7.81 -0.04 1.09
C ILE A 94 -7.22 1.28 1.60
N ASN A 95 -7.18 2.29 0.75
CA ASN A 95 -6.46 3.52 1.02
C ASN A 95 -7.39 4.72 1.29
N SER A 96 -7.32 5.25 2.51
CA SER A 96 -7.94 6.54 2.91
C SER A 96 -6.90 7.60 3.30
N GLY A 97 -5.61 7.24 3.32
CA GLY A 97 -4.47 8.13 3.58
C GLY A 97 -3.64 8.39 2.33
N THR A 98 -2.35 8.12 2.41
CA THR A 98 -1.42 8.16 1.27
C THR A 98 -0.74 6.79 1.14
N TYR A 99 -0.87 6.18 -0.02
CA TYR A 99 -0.11 5.00 -0.43
C TYR A 99 1.03 5.46 -1.34
N ASP A 100 2.25 5.38 -0.85
CA ASP A 100 3.47 5.85 -1.51
C ASP A 100 4.28 4.63 -1.97
N VAL A 101 4.38 4.45 -3.28
CA VAL A 101 4.93 3.25 -3.93
C VAL A 101 6.31 3.61 -4.50
N ASP A 102 7.35 3.25 -3.75
CA ASP A 102 8.76 3.54 -4.07
C ASP A 102 9.49 2.35 -4.72
N ALA A 103 8.83 1.21 -4.86
CA ALA A 103 9.34 0.06 -5.59
C ALA A 103 8.25 -0.54 -6.49
N THR A 104 8.66 -1.19 -7.59
CA THR A 104 7.72 -1.94 -8.43
C THR A 104 7.08 -3.05 -7.62
N ASP A 105 5.75 -3.07 -7.59
CA ASP A 105 4.97 -3.96 -6.73
C ASP A 105 3.72 -4.47 -7.44
N THR A 106 3.25 -5.63 -7.02
CA THR A 106 1.99 -6.22 -7.43
C THR A 106 1.13 -6.44 -6.19
N ILE A 107 -0.12 -5.98 -6.24
CA ILE A 107 -1.12 -6.19 -5.19
C ILE A 107 -2.40 -6.77 -5.80
N GLN A 108 -3.23 -7.44 -4.99
CA GLN A 108 -4.45 -8.05 -5.48
C GLN A 108 -5.45 -7.00 -5.95
N SER A 109 -5.80 -6.02 -5.10
CA SER A 109 -6.70 -4.93 -5.48
C SER A 109 -6.30 -3.60 -4.84
N LEU A 110 -6.80 -2.50 -5.39
CA LEU A 110 -6.61 -1.15 -4.88
C LEU A 110 -7.94 -0.40 -4.87
N SER A 111 -8.32 0.12 -3.72
CA SER A 111 -9.54 0.91 -3.56
C SER A 111 -9.37 2.03 -2.54
N GLY A 112 -10.32 2.97 -2.54
CA GLY A 112 -10.40 4.03 -1.54
C GLY A 112 -10.20 5.45 -2.08
N SER A 113 -10.23 6.42 -1.16
CA SER A 113 -10.21 7.85 -1.48
C SER A 113 -8.87 8.55 -1.20
N GLY A 114 -7.90 7.79 -0.68
CA GLY A 114 -6.57 8.31 -0.37
C GLY A 114 -5.70 8.53 -1.61
N ALA A 115 -4.70 9.39 -1.48
CA ALA A 115 -3.74 9.63 -2.55
C ALA A 115 -2.85 8.40 -2.81
N VAL A 116 -2.46 8.22 -4.07
CA VAL A 116 -1.45 7.23 -4.46
C VAL A 116 -0.30 7.97 -5.14
N GLN A 117 0.92 7.70 -4.70
CA GLN A 117 2.13 8.29 -5.29
C GLN A 117 2.97 7.17 -5.90
N LEU A 118 3.34 7.32 -7.15
CA LEU A 118 4.17 6.36 -7.89
C LEU A 118 5.53 7.00 -8.15
N ALA A 119 6.58 6.48 -7.52
CA ALA A 119 7.94 6.98 -7.72
C ALA A 119 8.40 6.76 -9.18
N SER A 120 9.47 7.44 -9.57
CA SER A 120 10.03 7.30 -10.93
C SER A 120 10.52 5.86 -11.18
N SER A 121 10.26 5.36 -12.38
CA SER A 121 10.65 4.01 -12.83
C SER A 121 9.98 2.86 -12.03
N VAL A 122 8.94 3.16 -11.27
CA VAL A 122 8.12 2.18 -10.56
C VAL A 122 6.91 1.82 -11.39
N THR A 123 6.47 0.57 -11.30
CA THR A 123 5.18 0.13 -11.82
C THR A 123 4.36 -0.49 -10.71
N LEU A 124 3.17 0.06 -10.46
CA LEU A 124 2.17 -0.57 -9.60
C LEU A 124 1.25 -1.43 -10.46
N THR A 125 1.21 -2.73 -10.20
CA THR A 125 0.31 -3.68 -10.86
C THR A 125 -0.81 -4.07 -9.90
N THR A 126 -2.07 -3.99 -10.34
CA THR A 126 -3.23 -4.36 -9.52
C THR A 126 -4.42 -4.82 -10.35
N GLY A 127 -5.26 -5.64 -9.75
CA GLY A 127 -6.56 -6.06 -10.27
C GLY A 127 -6.80 -7.55 -10.10
N ASP A 128 -8.01 -7.87 -9.69
CA ASP A 128 -8.53 -9.22 -9.53
C ASP A 128 -9.78 -9.46 -10.42
N SER A 129 -10.72 -10.28 -9.98
CA SER A 129 -12.02 -10.49 -10.64
C SER A 129 -13.13 -9.56 -10.11
N GLY A 130 -12.85 -8.79 -9.05
CA GLY A 130 -13.77 -7.87 -8.40
C GLY A 130 -13.87 -6.51 -9.13
N ASN A 131 -14.71 -5.66 -8.58
CA ASN A 131 -14.86 -4.29 -9.07
C ASN A 131 -14.44 -3.33 -7.97
N ASP A 132 -13.43 -2.51 -8.25
CA ASP A 132 -12.84 -1.58 -7.32
C ASP A 132 -12.93 -0.13 -7.79
N THR A 133 -12.85 0.80 -6.85
CA THR A 133 -12.84 2.23 -7.17
C THR A 133 -11.74 2.93 -6.41
N VAL A 134 -10.87 3.60 -7.15
CA VAL A 134 -9.91 4.57 -6.64
C VAL A 134 -10.49 5.95 -6.88
N SER A 135 -10.89 6.61 -5.80
CA SER A 135 -11.42 7.97 -5.83
C SER A 135 -10.42 9.01 -5.34
N GLY A 136 -9.23 8.58 -4.92
CA GLY A 136 -8.08 9.45 -4.69
C GLY A 136 -7.31 9.74 -5.97
N VAL A 137 -6.43 10.73 -5.91
CA VAL A 137 -5.55 11.09 -7.02
C VAL A 137 -4.36 10.14 -7.06
N ILE A 138 -4.08 9.56 -8.23
CA ILE A 138 -2.82 8.88 -8.52
C ILE A 138 -1.88 9.90 -9.16
N SER A 139 -0.69 10.04 -8.60
CA SER A 139 0.31 11.05 -9.00
C SER A 139 1.71 10.44 -9.09
N GLY A 140 2.68 11.22 -9.55
CA GLY A 140 4.08 10.81 -9.68
C GLY A 140 4.49 10.49 -11.11
N SER A 141 5.67 9.91 -11.30
CA SER A 141 6.20 9.61 -12.64
C SER A 141 6.31 8.09 -12.92
N GLY A 142 5.82 7.26 -12.04
CA GLY A 142 5.73 5.81 -12.24
C GLY A 142 4.56 5.41 -13.13
N SER A 143 4.52 4.13 -13.48
CA SER A 143 3.54 3.51 -14.38
C SER A 143 2.48 2.73 -13.60
N PHE A 144 1.35 2.48 -14.23
CA PHE A 144 0.25 1.73 -13.65
C PHE A 144 -0.18 0.59 -14.58
N THR A 145 -0.33 -0.63 -14.05
CA THR A 145 -0.80 -1.79 -14.82
C THR A 145 -2.06 -2.37 -14.19
N LYS A 146 -3.14 -2.40 -14.97
CA LYS A 146 -4.39 -3.10 -14.62
C LYS A 146 -4.33 -4.54 -15.14
N VAL A 147 -4.46 -5.49 -14.23
CA VAL A 147 -4.60 -6.93 -14.49
C VAL A 147 -5.95 -7.44 -14.00
N GLY A 148 -6.18 -8.76 -14.03
CA GLY A 148 -7.42 -9.38 -13.57
C GLY A 148 -8.63 -9.05 -14.43
N SER A 149 -9.69 -9.85 -14.33
CA SER A 149 -10.88 -9.77 -15.20
C SER A 149 -11.92 -8.73 -14.78
N GLY A 150 -11.81 -8.20 -13.55
CA GLY A 150 -12.74 -7.23 -12.97
C GLY A 150 -12.59 -5.82 -13.53
N THR A 151 -13.39 -4.90 -13.00
CA THR A 151 -13.36 -3.48 -13.36
C THR A 151 -12.68 -2.65 -12.29
N LEU A 152 -11.68 -1.87 -12.66
CA LEU A 152 -11.12 -0.82 -11.82
C LEU A 152 -11.62 0.54 -12.31
N THR A 153 -12.13 1.36 -11.41
CA THR A 153 -12.64 2.71 -11.75
C THR A 153 -11.74 3.78 -11.15
N PHE A 154 -11.23 4.67 -11.98
CA PHE A 154 -10.61 5.92 -11.57
C PHE A 154 -11.65 7.03 -11.66
N SER A 155 -12.09 7.56 -10.51
CA SER A 155 -13.19 8.51 -10.47
C SER A 155 -12.74 9.98 -10.37
N THR A 156 -11.42 10.22 -10.34
CA THR A 156 -10.80 11.56 -10.23
C THR A 156 -9.80 11.82 -11.35
N ASN A 157 -9.33 13.05 -11.43
CA ASN A 157 -8.26 13.42 -12.34
C ASN A 157 -6.92 12.92 -11.78
N ASN A 158 -6.28 12.04 -12.52
CA ASN A 158 -4.97 11.49 -12.15
C ASN A 158 -3.86 12.24 -12.89
N THR A 159 -2.72 12.39 -12.21
CA THR A 159 -1.61 13.24 -12.68
C THR A 159 -0.28 12.49 -12.81
N TYR A 160 -0.29 11.14 -12.64
CA TYR A 160 0.93 10.37 -12.90
C TYR A 160 1.27 10.41 -14.39
N THR A 161 2.58 10.42 -14.70
CA THR A 161 3.08 10.64 -16.06
C THR A 161 3.68 9.39 -16.71
N GLY A 162 3.74 8.27 -16.00
CA GLY A 162 4.16 7.00 -16.57
C GLY A 162 3.05 6.31 -17.35
N ASP A 163 3.40 5.20 -17.99
CA ASP A 163 2.48 4.45 -18.84
C ASP A 163 1.29 3.85 -18.05
N THR A 164 0.13 3.78 -18.72
CA THR A 164 -1.02 3.01 -18.25
C THR A 164 -1.20 1.79 -19.13
N THR A 165 -1.01 0.60 -18.57
CA THR A 165 -1.19 -0.67 -19.27
C THR A 165 -2.46 -1.35 -18.78
N ILE A 166 -3.35 -1.78 -19.68
CA ILE A 166 -4.51 -2.60 -19.38
C ILE A 166 -4.27 -3.98 -19.98
N SER A 167 -3.81 -4.92 -19.15
CA SER A 167 -3.47 -6.28 -19.57
C SER A 167 -4.68 -7.20 -19.55
N ALA A 168 -5.69 -6.92 -18.70
CA ALA A 168 -6.93 -7.69 -18.62
C ALA A 168 -8.05 -6.88 -17.97
N GLY A 169 -9.30 -7.31 -18.16
CA GLY A 169 -10.50 -6.71 -17.57
C GLY A 169 -10.79 -5.31 -18.13
N THR A 170 -11.28 -4.42 -17.27
CA THR A 170 -11.72 -3.08 -17.65
C THR A 170 -11.10 -2.03 -16.75
N LEU A 171 -10.55 -0.97 -17.32
CA LEU A 171 -10.25 0.27 -16.62
C LEU A 171 -11.29 1.32 -17.04
N THR A 172 -12.10 1.77 -16.08
CA THR A 172 -13.06 2.87 -16.30
C THR A 172 -12.45 4.16 -15.77
N VAL A 173 -12.38 5.19 -16.59
CA VAL A 173 -11.87 6.51 -16.19
C VAL A 173 -13.01 7.51 -16.30
N SER A 174 -13.46 8.04 -15.14
CA SER A 174 -14.49 9.09 -15.08
C SER A 174 -13.88 10.49 -14.91
N GLY A 175 -12.58 10.54 -14.56
CA GLY A 175 -11.77 11.76 -14.54
C GLY A 175 -10.88 11.87 -15.76
N THR A 176 -9.63 12.29 -15.55
CA THR A 176 -8.59 12.36 -16.58
C THR A 176 -7.40 11.47 -16.22
N LEU A 177 -6.68 11.00 -17.24
CA LEU A 177 -5.28 10.61 -17.13
C LEU A 177 -4.43 11.80 -17.62
N ALA A 178 -3.27 12.03 -17.01
CA ALA A 178 -2.41 13.12 -17.44
C ALA A 178 -1.93 12.86 -18.89
N ASP A 179 -1.93 13.91 -19.70
CA ASP A 179 -1.16 13.94 -20.94
C ASP A 179 0.27 14.41 -20.61
N THR A 180 1.27 13.73 -21.16
CA THR A 180 2.70 14.10 -21.07
C THR A 180 3.12 14.93 -22.25
#